data_0c36d836b24177a95e348f69163fc373
#
_entry.id   0c36d836b24177a95e348f69163fc373
#
_cell.length_a   1.000
_cell.length_b   1.000
_cell.length_c   1.000
_cell.angle_alpha   90.00
_cell.angle_beta   90.00
_cell.angle_gamma   90.00
#
_symmetry.space_group_name_H-M   'P 1'
#
loop_
_entity.id
_entity.type
_entity.pdbx_description
1 polymer ?
#
loop_
_entity_poly.entity_id
_entity_poly.type
_entity_poly.pdbx_seq_one_letter_code
_entity_poly.pdbx_strand_id
1 'polypeptide(L)'
;MLASFAFAQVKVGDNPGTINTNSLLELESTNKGLLAPRVALSDVNSASPLTAPVPAGMLVYSSGGTIADGFYFWSGAKWLAVQSSANARSSYVLVKSAADLPAAVGGVITLAPGTTYEVNGTIVLSNKINLNGCYLVGMDANNDKLVYTGSGELFTGTKGGTVKTLTLVASTAGSKLFNLNLASTENLLLRDAIVANCAEVGLVKGGNIVFFSVVDYASNTTGITFQDNTTLLLDNTAWFSTNNGTFEKLVGTFSLIEKLGGFSQSMGSAAALDVSGITSITQAGNLKNTAFVGTGTRVVGTFSNQWEVEGAGINTEKDATATGSLYLSASATTNILTMNTPVKMAGTTTAAELVRFTSPVSNRLVYNGTKTRTFLITAALSATGTSGTYLYSFYIYKNGTQVAASRQKTKVYSSSGDVQAVPIVCTVTLAPGDYVELWAEDNESAVDVSILNMTMTVK
;
A
#
# COMPACT_ATOMS: atom_id res chain seq x y z
N MET A 1 -20.13 72.09 -53.23
CA MET A 1 -19.05 71.54 -52.37
C MET A 1 -19.36 70.09 -52.12
N LEU A 2 -18.57 69.18 -52.70
CA LEU A 2 -18.66 67.77 -52.36
C LEU A 2 -17.81 67.56 -51.07
N ALA A 3 -18.42 67.16 -49.97
CA ALA A 3 -17.76 66.76 -48.77
C ALA A 3 -17.22 65.32 -49.02
N SER A 4 -15.90 65.16 -49.16
CA SER A 4 -15.28 63.85 -49.15
C SER A 4 -15.25 63.32 -47.73
N PHE A 5 -15.90 62.22 -47.47
CA PHE A 5 -15.79 61.47 -46.22
C PHE A 5 -14.37 60.82 -46.27
N ALA A 6 -13.41 61.30 -45.46
CA ALA A 6 -12.14 60.61 -45.25
C ALA A 6 -12.35 59.51 -44.22
N PHE A 7 -12.15 58.29 -44.63
CA PHE A 7 -12.03 57.16 -43.67
C PHE A 7 -10.69 57.21 -42.99
N ALA A 8 -10.66 57.24 -41.66
CA ALA A 8 -9.41 57.34 -40.88
C ALA A 8 -8.67 56.01 -40.71
N GLN A 9 -8.92 55.06 -41.57
CA GLN A 9 -8.23 53.78 -41.58
C GLN A 9 -6.94 53.85 -42.36
N VAL A 10 -5.86 53.27 -41.85
CA VAL A 10 -4.53 53.25 -42.48
C VAL A 10 -4.14 51.82 -42.82
N LYS A 11 -3.84 51.59 -44.10
CA LYS A 11 -3.22 50.37 -44.57
C LYS A 11 -1.84 50.66 -45.13
N VAL A 12 -0.84 49.86 -44.71
CA VAL A 12 0.52 49.88 -45.25
C VAL A 12 0.80 48.49 -45.79
N GLY A 13 0.97 48.35 -47.09
CA GLY A 13 1.26 47.06 -47.69
C GLY A 13 1.07 47.06 -49.21
N ASP A 14 1.17 45.85 -49.81
CA ASP A 14 1.18 45.68 -51.25
C ASP A 14 -0.21 45.82 -51.90
N ASN A 15 -1.29 45.75 -51.14
CA ASN A 15 -2.68 45.99 -51.62
C ASN A 15 -3.38 47.12 -50.89
N PRO A 16 -3.01 48.40 -51.13
CA PRO A 16 -3.53 49.53 -50.37
C PRO A 16 -5.01 49.82 -50.61
N GLY A 17 -5.61 49.29 -51.66
CA GLY A 17 -6.99 49.53 -52.05
C GLY A 17 -8.06 48.72 -51.26
N THR A 18 -7.62 47.69 -50.49
CA THR A 18 -8.53 46.84 -49.74
C THR A 18 -8.10 46.79 -48.28
N ILE A 19 -8.79 47.47 -47.39
CA ILE A 19 -8.56 47.44 -45.94
C ILE A 19 -9.62 46.62 -45.26
N ASN A 20 -9.25 45.86 -44.23
CA ASN A 20 -10.21 45.10 -43.40
C ASN A 20 -11.09 46.13 -42.66
N THR A 21 -12.40 46.01 -42.80
CA THR A 21 -13.36 46.93 -42.22
C THR A 21 -13.32 47.02 -40.68
N ASN A 22 -12.73 46.01 -40.03
CA ASN A 22 -12.57 45.96 -38.58
C ASN A 22 -11.22 46.46 -38.09
N SER A 23 -10.31 46.94 -38.96
CA SER A 23 -9.00 47.45 -38.57
C SER A 23 -8.86 48.95 -38.75
N LEU A 24 -8.25 49.63 -37.79
CA LEU A 24 -7.83 51.05 -37.95
C LEU A 24 -6.45 51.15 -38.58
N LEU A 25 -5.61 50.18 -38.32
CA LEU A 25 -4.24 50.02 -38.92
C LEU A 25 -4.11 48.59 -39.40
N GLU A 26 -3.83 48.43 -40.68
CA GLU A 26 -3.52 47.15 -41.31
C GLU A 26 -2.13 47.19 -41.91
N LEU A 27 -1.25 46.23 -41.53
CA LEU A 27 0.07 46.07 -42.05
C LEU A 27 0.10 44.75 -42.84
N GLU A 28 0.27 44.83 -44.16
CA GLU A 28 0.31 43.67 -45.03
C GLU A 28 1.68 43.55 -45.72
N SER A 29 2.34 42.42 -45.49
CA SER A 29 3.59 42.09 -46.19
C SER A 29 3.85 40.61 -46.12
N THR A 30 4.44 40.02 -47.17
CA THR A 30 4.91 38.64 -47.21
C THR A 30 6.35 38.46 -46.71
N ASN A 31 7.10 39.57 -46.55
CA ASN A 31 8.53 39.50 -46.21
C ASN A 31 9.02 40.62 -45.24
N LYS A 32 8.09 41.39 -44.65
CA LYS A 32 8.40 42.42 -43.65
C LYS A 32 7.49 42.24 -42.45
N GLY A 33 7.99 42.59 -41.24
CA GLY A 33 7.29 42.51 -39.99
C GLY A 33 7.04 43.90 -39.34
N LEU A 34 6.29 43.90 -38.25
CA LEU A 34 6.19 45.05 -37.36
C LEU A 34 7.36 45.04 -36.36
N LEU A 35 8.15 46.10 -36.38
CA LEU A 35 9.13 46.36 -35.33
C LEU A 35 8.50 47.26 -34.27
N ALA A 36 8.01 46.61 -33.18
CA ALA A 36 7.35 47.33 -32.08
C ALA A 36 8.37 48.16 -31.27
N PRO A 37 7.93 49.18 -30.53
CA PRO A 37 8.79 49.98 -29.65
C PRO A 37 9.53 49.05 -28.66
N ARG A 38 10.83 49.21 -28.54
CA ARG A 38 11.66 48.47 -27.59
C ARG A 38 11.78 49.24 -26.29
N VAL A 39 11.48 48.59 -25.18
CA VAL A 39 11.42 49.16 -23.84
C VAL A 39 12.18 48.30 -22.88
N ALA A 40 13.06 48.89 -22.07
CA ALA A 40 13.82 48.16 -21.03
C ALA A 40 12.90 47.98 -19.77
N LEU A 41 12.05 46.96 -19.78
CA LEU A 41 11.20 46.65 -18.63
C LEU A 41 12.05 45.96 -17.54
N SER A 42 11.88 46.41 -16.29
CA SER A 42 12.62 45.86 -15.14
C SER A 42 11.75 45.26 -14.06
N ASP A 43 10.44 45.54 -14.06
CA ASP A 43 9.45 44.96 -13.14
C ASP A 43 8.08 44.84 -13.85
N VAL A 44 7.51 43.66 -13.82
CA VAL A 44 6.20 43.41 -14.44
C VAL A 44 5.07 44.18 -13.77
N ASN A 45 5.19 44.56 -12.51
CA ASN A 45 4.17 45.30 -11.76
C ASN A 45 4.37 46.83 -11.85
N SER A 46 5.38 47.32 -12.55
CA SER A 46 5.66 48.74 -12.73
C SER A 46 5.45 49.19 -14.16
N ALA A 47 4.79 50.35 -14.33
CA ALA A 47 4.68 50.98 -15.62
C ALA A 47 6.04 51.50 -16.16
N SER A 48 7.02 51.77 -15.30
CA SER A 48 8.37 52.25 -15.66
C SER A 48 9.03 51.31 -16.68
N PRO A 49 9.77 51.86 -17.68
CA PRO A 49 10.17 53.28 -17.87
C PRO A 49 9.14 54.15 -18.59
N LEU A 50 7.93 53.63 -18.88
CA LEU A 50 6.88 54.45 -19.48
C LEU A 50 6.28 55.41 -18.45
N THR A 51 5.82 56.59 -18.88
CA THR A 51 5.18 57.56 -18.02
C THR A 51 3.73 57.14 -17.73
N ALA A 52 3.39 57.04 -16.48
CA ALA A 52 2.01 56.75 -16.07
C ALA A 52 1.04 57.96 -16.33
N PRO A 53 -0.25 57.72 -16.64
CA PRO A 53 -0.90 56.42 -16.78
C PRO A 53 -0.60 55.74 -18.13
N VAL A 54 -0.24 54.43 -18.10
CA VAL A 54 -0.09 53.62 -19.31
C VAL A 54 -1.46 52.99 -19.63
N PRO A 55 -2.00 53.18 -20.86
CA PRO A 55 -3.30 52.60 -21.24
C PRO A 55 -3.22 51.07 -21.29
N ALA A 56 -4.27 50.37 -20.81
CA ALA A 56 -4.39 48.92 -20.98
C ALA A 56 -4.38 48.55 -22.48
N GLY A 57 -3.70 47.48 -22.84
CA GLY A 57 -3.54 47.03 -24.23
C GLY A 57 -2.28 47.60 -24.94
N MET A 58 -1.54 48.48 -24.29
CA MET A 58 -0.29 48.99 -24.89
C MET A 58 0.72 47.83 -25.11
N LEU A 59 1.15 47.63 -26.33
CA LEU A 59 2.06 46.56 -26.74
C LEU A 59 3.48 47.10 -26.91
N VAL A 60 4.46 46.42 -26.30
CA VAL A 60 5.90 46.74 -26.41
C VAL A 60 6.71 45.49 -26.57
N TYR A 61 7.97 45.60 -27.04
CA TYR A 61 8.99 44.56 -26.99
C TYR A 61 9.94 44.87 -25.84
N SER A 62 9.97 44.07 -24.80
CA SER A 62 10.96 44.21 -23.71
C SER A 62 12.32 43.82 -24.23
N SER A 63 13.32 44.70 -24.05
CA SER A 63 14.70 44.44 -24.41
C SER A 63 15.66 45.30 -23.59
N GLY A 64 16.69 44.67 -23.02
CA GLY A 64 17.72 45.38 -22.26
C GLY A 64 17.33 45.74 -20.82
N GLY A 65 16.21 45.25 -20.34
CA GLY A 65 15.77 45.32 -18.92
C GLY A 65 16.16 44.08 -18.13
N THR A 66 15.59 43.92 -16.92
CA THR A 66 15.74 42.73 -16.09
C THR A 66 14.68 41.67 -16.37
N ILE A 67 13.63 42.02 -17.08
CA ILE A 67 12.58 41.07 -17.53
C ILE A 67 13.08 40.46 -18.86
N ALA A 68 12.75 39.16 -19.05
CA ALA A 68 13.12 38.43 -20.27
C ALA A 68 12.69 39.18 -21.54
N ASP A 69 13.54 39.17 -22.56
CA ASP A 69 13.25 39.76 -23.86
C ASP A 69 12.01 39.09 -24.48
N GLY A 70 11.10 39.88 -25.04
CA GLY A 70 9.85 39.39 -25.63
C GLY A 70 8.77 40.45 -25.76
N PHE A 71 7.64 40.08 -26.39
CA PHE A 71 6.47 40.93 -26.46
C PHE A 71 5.69 40.97 -25.17
N TYR A 72 5.30 42.14 -24.70
CA TYR A 72 4.48 42.36 -23.52
C TYR A 72 3.36 43.37 -23.84
N PHE A 73 2.19 43.16 -23.19
CA PHE A 73 1.14 44.17 -23.20
C PHE A 73 0.79 44.57 -21.76
N TRP A 74 0.44 45.86 -21.61
CA TRP A 74 0.01 46.37 -20.31
C TRP A 74 -1.45 46.01 -20.05
N SER A 75 -1.77 45.35 -18.95
CA SER A 75 -3.13 44.94 -18.56
C SER A 75 -3.95 46.04 -17.88
N GLY A 76 -3.37 47.24 -17.65
CA GLY A 76 -3.88 48.28 -16.78
C GLY A 76 -3.28 48.26 -15.38
N ALA A 77 -2.67 47.13 -14.96
CA ALA A 77 -2.06 46.98 -13.66
C ALA A 77 -0.64 46.37 -13.71
N LYS A 78 -0.36 45.53 -14.71
CA LYS A 78 0.92 44.87 -14.89
C LYS A 78 1.22 44.50 -16.36
N TRP A 79 2.47 44.28 -16.67
CA TRP A 79 2.94 43.73 -17.96
C TRP A 79 2.66 42.22 -18.01
N LEU A 80 2.01 41.77 -19.07
CA LEU A 80 1.77 40.36 -19.37
C LEU A 80 2.52 39.96 -20.63
N ALA A 81 3.31 38.92 -20.58
CA ALA A 81 4.03 38.41 -21.74
C ALA A 81 3.07 37.83 -22.79
N VAL A 82 3.30 38.18 -24.07
CA VAL A 82 2.66 37.50 -25.20
C VAL A 82 3.48 36.22 -25.43
N GLN A 83 3.06 35.11 -24.84
CA GLN A 83 3.76 33.84 -24.97
C GLN A 83 3.40 33.13 -26.28
N SER A 84 4.39 32.58 -26.97
CA SER A 84 4.13 31.61 -28.03
C SER A 84 3.89 30.22 -27.45
N SER A 85 3.01 29.44 -28.04
CA SER A 85 2.75 28.05 -27.67
C SER A 85 3.97 27.10 -27.83
N ALA A 86 5.06 27.59 -28.47
CA ALA A 86 6.25 26.79 -28.73
C ALA A 86 6.99 26.31 -27.46
N ASN A 87 6.82 27.00 -26.32
CA ASN A 87 7.40 26.63 -25.03
C ASN A 87 6.35 26.10 -24.03
N ALA A 88 5.09 25.95 -24.43
CA ALA A 88 4.07 25.32 -23.60
C ALA A 88 4.28 23.80 -23.57
N ARG A 89 4.11 23.18 -22.40
CA ARG A 89 4.09 21.71 -22.32
C ARG A 89 2.93 21.20 -23.17
N SER A 90 3.23 20.39 -24.18
CA SER A 90 2.22 19.83 -25.09
C SER A 90 1.35 18.74 -24.43
N SER A 91 1.83 18.17 -23.31
CA SER A 91 1.16 17.11 -22.56
C SER A 91 0.62 17.61 -21.21
N TYR A 92 0.00 18.77 -21.19
CA TYR A 92 -0.57 19.39 -19.98
C TYR A 92 -1.91 20.06 -20.31
N VAL A 93 -2.91 19.76 -19.47
CA VAL A 93 -4.27 20.32 -19.56
C VAL A 93 -4.66 20.87 -18.20
N LEU A 94 -5.00 22.14 -18.11
CA LEU A 94 -5.60 22.75 -16.92
C LEU A 94 -7.12 22.54 -16.97
N VAL A 95 -7.65 21.76 -16.03
CA VAL A 95 -9.07 21.37 -15.95
C VAL A 95 -9.78 22.27 -14.94
N LYS A 96 -10.61 23.21 -15.43
CA LYS A 96 -11.46 24.10 -14.63
C LYS A 96 -12.92 23.72 -14.72
N SER A 97 -13.27 22.85 -15.65
CA SER A 97 -14.62 22.34 -15.86
C SER A 97 -14.57 20.97 -16.53
N ALA A 98 -15.67 20.25 -16.55
CA ALA A 98 -15.77 18.98 -17.28
C ALA A 98 -15.53 19.13 -18.80
N ALA A 99 -15.76 20.33 -19.35
CA ALA A 99 -15.55 20.60 -20.78
C ALA A 99 -14.06 20.67 -21.19
N ASP A 100 -13.15 20.83 -20.23
CA ASP A 100 -11.69 20.83 -20.49
C ASP A 100 -11.13 19.41 -20.61
N LEU A 101 -11.92 18.40 -20.27
CA LEU A 101 -11.59 17.00 -20.46
C LEU A 101 -11.98 16.52 -21.88
N PRO A 102 -11.37 15.45 -22.37
CA PRO A 102 -11.78 14.84 -23.64
C PRO A 102 -13.28 14.51 -23.67
N ALA A 103 -13.89 14.61 -24.86
CA ALA A 103 -15.29 14.27 -25.01
C ALA A 103 -15.55 12.80 -24.62
N ALA A 104 -16.65 12.56 -23.90
CA ALA A 104 -17.02 11.20 -23.51
C ALA A 104 -17.54 10.40 -24.72
N VAL A 105 -17.09 9.17 -24.86
CA VAL A 105 -17.59 8.20 -25.82
C VAL A 105 -18.22 7.03 -25.06
N GLY A 106 -19.49 6.75 -25.31
CA GLY A 106 -20.23 5.72 -24.57
C GLY A 106 -20.30 5.98 -23.05
N GLY A 107 -20.31 7.25 -22.62
CA GLY A 107 -20.33 7.64 -21.22
C GLY A 107 -18.96 7.55 -20.52
N VAL A 108 -17.85 7.36 -21.24
CA VAL A 108 -16.50 7.26 -20.71
C VAL A 108 -15.60 8.34 -21.32
N ILE A 109 -14.99 9.14 -20.47
CA ILE A 109 -13.92 10.09 -20.81
C ILE A 109 -12.60 9.31 -20.78
N THR A 110 -11.99 9.07 -21.93
CA THR A 110 -10.66 8.45 -22.00
C THR A 110 -9.59 9.52 -22.05
N LEU A 111 -8.77 9.60 -21.01
CA LEU A 111 -7.70 10.58 -20.91
C LEU A 111 -6.54 10.22 -21.86
N ALA A 112 -5.82 11.24 -22.34
CA ALA A 112 -4.68 11.03 -23.22
C ALA A 112 -3.49 10.45 -22.41
N PRO A 113 -2.84 9.38 -22.87
CA PRO A 113 -1.72 8.77 -22.15
C PRO A 113 -0.54 9.74 -22.02
N GLY A 114 0.17 9.67 -20.91
CA GLY A 114 1.33 10.52 -20.64
C GLY A 114 1.03 12.01 -20.45
N THR A 115 -0.26 12.39 -20.42
CA THR A 115 -0.71 13.77 -20.23
C THR A 115 -0.99 14.06 -18.77
N THR A 116 -0.60 15.23 -18.30
CA THR A 116 -0.98 15.76 -16.98
C THR A 116 -2.26 16.58 -17.12
N TYR A 117 -3.31 16.15 -16.41
CA TYR A 117 -4.53 16.88 -16.21
C TYR A 117 -4.51 17.50 -14.81
N GLU A 118 -4.30 18.79 -14.72
CA GLU A 118 -4.36 19.53 -13.45
C GLU A 118 -5.77 20.00 -13.18
N VAL A 119 -6.39 19.42 -12.15
CA VAL A 119 -7.70 19.81 -11.65
C VAL A 119 -7.55 21.10 -10.84
N ASN A 120 -8.31 22.13 -11.17
CA ASN A 120 -8.31 23.41 -10.48
C ASN A 120 -9.73 23.72 -10.02
N GLY A 121 -10.01 23.50 -8.75
CA GLY A 121 -11.31 23.63 -8.13
C GLY A 121 -12.16 22.37 -8.17
N THR A 122 -13.47 22.51 -7.95
CA THR A 122 -14.41 21.38 -7.92
C THR A 122 -14.97 21.08 -9.30
N ILE A 123 -14.65 19.91 -9.84
CA ILE A 123 -15.14 19.43 -11.13
C ILE A 123 -16.22 18.38 -10.89
N VAL A 124 -17.44 18.66 -11.35
CA VAL A 124 -18.59 17.73 -11.26
C VAL A 124 -18.67 16.92 -12.56
N LEU A 125 -18.72 15.59 -12.44
CA LEU A 125 -18.71 14.65 -13.54
C LEU A 125 -19.91 13.70 -13.45
N SER A 126 -20.61 13.51 -14.56
CA SER A 126 -21.60 12.44 -14.73
C SER A 126 -21.06 11.25 -15.56
N ASN A 127 -20.00 11.48 -16.32
CA ASN A 127 -19.32 10.45 -17.11
C ASN A 127 -18.18 9.80 -16.32
N LYS A 128 -17.88 8.56 -16.65
CA LYS A 128 -16.76 7.79 -16.11
C LYS A 128 -15.43 8.31 -16.68
N ILE A 129 -14.34 8.01 -15.98
CA ILE A 129 -12.98 8.30 -16.45
C ILE A 129 -12.22 6.98 -16.65
N ASN A 130 -11.60 6.83 -17.82
CA ASN A 130 -10.51 5.90 -18.05
C ASN A 130 -9.20 6.66 -17.97
N LEU A 131 -8.37 6.33 -16.97
CA LEU A 131 -7.09 7.02 -16.70
C LEU A 131 -6.09 6.86 -17.85
N ASN A 132 -6.08 5.70 -18.52
CA ASN A 132 -5.29 5.41 -19.72
C ASN A 132 -3.80 5.84 -19.61
N GLY A 133 -3.18 5.66 -18.45
CA GLY A 133 -1.77 5.99 -18.21
C GLY A 133 -1.47 7.50 -18.05
N CYS A 134 -2.48 8.31 -17.72
CA CYS A 134 -2.30 9.75 -17.49
C CYS A 134 -1.90 10.08 -16.04
N TYR A 135 -1.61 11.36 -15.82
CA TYR A 135 -1.45 11.99 -14.52
C TYR A 135 -2.63 12.93 -14.27
N LEU A 136 -3.47 12.61 -13.27
CA LEU A 136 -4.60 13.41 -12.83
C LEU A 136 -4.26 14.01 -11.47
N VAL A 137 -3.99 15.30 -11.41
CA VAL A 137 -3.38 15.93 -10.25
C VAL A 137 -4.13 17.19 -9.84
N GLY A 138 -4.12 17.51 -8.54
CA GLY A 138 -4.49 18.81 -8.00
C GLY A 138 -3.28 19.47 -7.34
N MET A 139 -3.47 20.70 -6.93
CA MET A 139 -2.47 21.46 -6.15
C MET A 139 -2.84 21.53 -4.67
N ASP A 140 -4.13 21.39 -4.34
CA ASP A 140 -4.65 21.41 -2.97
C ASP A 140 -5.87 20.48 -2.85
N ALA A 141 -5.71 19.38 -2.16
CA ALA A 141 -6.77 18.39 -1.98
C ALA A 141 -8.04 18.95 -1.28
N ASN A 142 -7.95 20.04 -0.54
CA ASN A 142 -9.13 20.69 0.06
C ASN A 142 -9.99 21.45 -0.96
N ASN A 143 -9.36 21.96 -2.01
CA ASN A 143 -10.01 22.78 -3.02
C ASN A 143 -10.24 22.03 -4.34
N ASP A 144 -9.29 21.19 -4.75
CA ASP A 144 -9.33 20.48 -6.03
C ASP A 144 -10.03 19.14 -5.86
N LYS A 145 -11.22 19.04 -6.45
CA LYS A 145 -12.12 17.90 -6.21
C LYS A 145 -12.68 17.34 -7.51
N LEU A 146 -12.80 16.03 -7.58
CA LEU A 146 -13.63 15.34 -8.55
C LEU A 146 -14.86 14.79 -7.86
N VAL A 147 -16.03 15.27 -8.26
CA VAL A 147 -17.32 14.86 -7.70
C VAL A 147 -18.11 14.11 -8.77
N TYR A 148 -18.23 12.81 -8.60
CA TYR A 148 -18.98 11.95 -9.50
C TYR A 148 -20.45 11.86 -9.10
N THR A 149 -21.33 12.18 -10.03
CA THR A 149 -22.79 12.19 -9.85
C THR A 149 -23.50 11.11 -10.69
N GLY A 150 -22.74 10.31 -11.46
CA GLY A 150 -23.30 9.21 -12.23
C GLY A 150 -23.68 8.00 -11.36
N SER A 151 -24.37 7.03 -11.93
CA SER A 151 -24.87 5.84 -11.24
C SER A 151 -23.93 4.62 -11.29
N GLY A 152 -22.79 4.73 -12.00
CA GLY A 152 -21.82 3.65 -12.10
C GLY A 152 -20.57 3.91 -11.25
N GLU A 153 -19.41 3.87 -11.88
CA GLU A 153 -18.12 4.17 -11.27
C GLU A 153 -17.47 5.42 -11.86
N LEU A 154 -16.68 6.15 -11.05
CA LEU A 154 -15.88 7.27 -11.57
C LEU A 154 -14.72 6.75 -12.40
N PHE A 155 -13.89 5.85 -11.83
CA PHE A 155 -12.74 5.30 -12.53
C PHE A 155 -13.02 3.89 -13.05
N THR A 156 -12.85 3.71 -14.36
CA THR A 156 -13.14 2.44 -15.06
C THR A 156 -12.03 2.11 -16.08
N GLY A 157 -11.96 0.86 -16.50
CA GLY A 157 -11.07 0.42 -17.57
C GLY A 157 -10.00 -0.56 -17.11
N THR A 158 -9.06 -0.82 -18.05
CA THR A 158 -7.97 -1.81 -17.90
C THR A 158 -6.59 -1.15 -17.78
N LYS A 159 -6.53 0.16 -17.90
CA LYS A 159 -5.30 0.96 -17.80
C LYS A 159 -5.23 1.68 -16.46
N GLY A 160 -4.04 1.72 -15.91
CA GLY A 160 -3.73 2.47 -14.71
C GLY A 160 -3.43 3.95 -14.98
N GLY A 161 -2.73 4.57 -14.05
CA GLY A 161 -2.36 5.98 -14.09
C GLY A 161 -2.02 6.49 -12.69
N THR A 162 -1.79 7.78 -12.57
CA THR A 162 -1.51 8.44 -11.30
C THR A 162 -2.61 9.44 -10.96
N VAL A 163 -3.16 9.32 -9.75
CA VAL A 163 -4.10 10.30 -9.18
C VAL A 163 -3.45 10.88 -7.92
N LYS A 164 -3.36 12.21 -7.85
CA LYS A 164 -2.60 12.85 -6.77
C LYS A 164 -3.20 14.17 -6.32
N THR A 165 -3.15 14.45 -5.00
CA THR A 165 -3.51 15.73 -4.38
C THR A 165 -4.93 16.20 -4.72
N LEU A 166 -5.88 15.27 -4.64
CA LEU A 166 -7.29 15.49 -4.98
C LEU A 166 -8.22 14.97 -3.88
N THR A 167 -9.36 15.62 -3.71
CA THR A 167 -10.51 15.00 -3.07
C THR A 167 -11.39 14.30 -4.11
N LEU A 168 -11.69 13.03 -3.86
CA LEU A 168 -12.48 12.16 -4.73
C LEU A 168 -13.80 11.80 -4.05
N VAL A 169 -14.91 12.03 -4.73
CA VAL A 169 -16.28 11.86 -4.20
C VAL A 169 -17.12 11.07 -5.20
N ALA A 170 -17.84 10.03 -4.72
CA ALA A 170 -18.83 9.28 -5.49
C ALA A 170 -20.04 8.98 -4.60
N SER A 171 -20.91 9.97 -4.37
CA SER A 171 -21.95 9.93 -3.34
C SER A 171 -23.31 9.42 -3.82
N THR A 172 -23.53 9.27 -5.12
CA THR A 172 -24.78 8.73 -5.65
C THR A 172 -25.00 7.30 -5.16
N ALA A 173 -26.19 6.99 -4.69
CA ALA A 173 -26.51 5.64 -4.20
C ALA A 173 -26.21 4.58 -5.29
N GLY A 174 -25.44 3.54 -4.90
CA GLY A 174 -24.98 2.49 -5.81
C GLY A 174 -23.80 2.87 -6.69
N SER A 175 -23.29 4.11 -6.64
CA SER A 175 -22.07 4.50 -7.34
C SER A 175 -20.83 4.02 -6.62
N LYS A 176 -19.72 3.92 -7.37
CA LYS A 176 -18.40 3.54 -6.90
C LYS A 176 -17.36 4.56 -7.31
N LEU A 177 -16.31 4.69 -6.51
CA LEU A 177 -15.17 5.48 -6.94
C LEU A 177 -14.34 4.70 -7.97
N PHE A 178 -13.99 3.45 -7.66
CA PHE A 178 -13.20 2.57 -8.52
C PHE A 178 -14.00 1.33 -8.95
N ASN A 179 -13.87 0.97 -10.22
CA ASN A 179 -14.19 -0.36 -10.75
C ASN A 179 -13.19 -0.66 -11.88
N LEU A 180 -11.98 -0.98 -11.48
CA LEU A 180 -10.84 -1.18 -12.38
C LEU A 180 -10.53 -2.67 -12.50
N ASN A 181 -10.24 -3.12 -13.72
CA ASN A 181 -9.72 -4.45 -14.01
C ASN A 181 -8.42 -4.30 -14.81
N LEU A 182 -7.36 -3.92 -14.10
CA LEU A 182 -6.07 -3.53 -14.67
C LEU A 182 -5.39 -4.72 -15.36
N ALA A 183 -4.78 -4.48 -16.50
CA ALA A 183 -3.90 -5.47 -17.12
C ALA A 183 -2.66 -5.69 -16.22
N SER A 184 -2.08 -6.88 -16.27
CA SER A 184 -0.98 -7.30 -15.39
C SER A 184 0.31 -6.47 -15.50
N THR A 185 0.45 -5.64 -16.52
CA THR A 185 1.58 -4.72 -16.73
C THR A 185 1.31 -3.30 -16.27
N GLU A 186 0.07 -3.00 -15.85
CA GLU A 186 -0.36 -1.64 -15.53
C GLU A 186 -0.08 -1.30 -14.06
N ASN A 187 0.18 -0.03 -13.81
CA ASN A 187 0.37 0.52 -12.47
C ASN A 187 -0.70 1.56 -12.16
N LEU A 188 -1.22 1.52 -10.93
CA LEU A 188 -2.16 2.52 -10.40
C LEU A 188 -1.55 3.16 -9.15
N LEU A 189 -1.43 4.47 -9.15
CA LEU A 189 -0.94 5.24 -8.01
C LEU A 189 -2.02 6.22 -7.54
N LEU A 190 -2.38 6.16 -6.25
CA LEU A 190 -3.21 7.16 -5.57
C LEU A 190 -2.40 7.74 -4.41
N ARG A 191 -2.14 9.06 -4.43
CA ARG A 191 -1.25 9.68 -3.46
C ARG A 191 -1.76 11.03 -2.97
N ASP A 192 -1.47 11.32 -1.70
CA ASP A 192 -1.76 12.63 -1.10
C ASP A 192 -3.23 13.05 -1.35
N ALA A 193 -4.17 12.11 -1.15
CA ALA A 193 -5.56 12.25 -1.59
C ALA A 193 -6.57 12.05 -0.46
N ILE A 194 -7.75 12.63 -0.63
CA ILE A 194 -8.90 12.41 0.24
C ILE A 194 -9.97 11.65 -0.54
N VAL A 195 -10.45 10.54 0.00
CA VAL A 195 -11.59 9.78 -0.52
C VAL A 195 -12.76 9.98 0.44
N ALA A 196 -13.75 10.75 0.03
CA ALA A 196 -14.81 11.15 0.95
C ALA A 196 -16.21 10.99 0.36
N ASN A 197 -17.17 10.71 1.24
CA ASN A 197 -18.60 10.64 0.89
C ASN A 197 -18.90 9.70 -0.29
N CYS A 198 -18.16 8.59 -0.41
CA CYS A 198 -18.44 7.58 -1.44
C CYS A 198 -19.51 6.59 -0.95
N ALA A 199 -20.48 6.26 -1.80
CA ALA A 199 -21.41 5.17 -1.55
C ALA A 199 -20.65 3.83 -1.49
N GLU A 200 -19.65 3.65 -2.34
CA GLU A 200 -18.67 2.58 -2.29
C GLU A 200 -17.32 3.10 -2.82
N VAL A 201 -16.21 2.85 -2.10
CA VAL A 201 -14.90 3.16 -2.66
C VAL A 201 -14.60 2.21 -3.84
N GLY A 202 -14.96 0.93 -3.74
CA GLY A 202 -15.10 0.05 -4.88
C GLY A 202 -14.04 -1.02 -5.04
N LEU A 203 -13.64 -1.32 -6.29
CA LEU A 203 -12.80 -2.45 -6.67
C LEU A 203 -11.59 -2.00 -7.50
N VAL A 204 -10.41 -2.46 -7.11
CA VAL A 204 -9.19 -2.44 -7.93
C VAL A 204 -8.70 -3.86 -8.11
N LYS A 205 -8.90 -4.42 -9.31
CA LYS A 205 -8.49 -5.77 -9.68
C LYS A 205 -7.30 -5.74 -10.63
N GLY A 206 -6.39 -6.72 -10.49
CA GLY A 206 -5.23 -6.88 -11.37
C GLY A 206 -4.16 -5.81 -11.16
N GLY A 207 -3.34 -5.58 -12.18
CA GLY A 207 -2.22 -4.64 -12.16
C GLY A 207 -0.92 -5.24 -11.63
N ASN A 208 0.18 -4.62 -12.06
CA ASN A 208 1.53 -4.94 -11.58
C ASN A 208 1.79 -4.30 -10.21
N ILE A 209 1.65 -2.98 -10.13
CA ILE A 209 1.78 -2.23 -8.89
C ILE A 209 0.50 -1.43 -8.64
N VAL A 210 -0.15 -1.66 -7.50
CA VAL A 210 -1.20 -0.81 -6.96
C VAL A 210 -0.65 -0.16 -5.70
N PHE A 211 -0.45 1.15 -5.76
CA PHE A 211 0.19 1.92 -4.70
C PHE A 211 -0.72 3.06 -4.23
N PHE A 212 -1.20 2.95 -2.99
CA PHE A 212 -1.95 3.99 -2.31
C PHE A 212 -1.11 4.52 -1.16
N SER A 213 -0.81 5.83 -1.16
CA SER A 213 0.07 6.45 -0.17
C SER A 213 -0.48 7.78 0.31
N VAL A 214 -0.55 7.96 1.61
CA VAL A 214 -1.10 9.15 2.26
C VAL A 214 -2.52 9.44 1.75
N VAL A 215 -3.44 8.49 2.03
CA VAL A 215 -4.85 8.60 1.59
C VAL A 215 -5.76 8.59 2.80
N ASP A 216 -6.53 9.67 2.95
CA ASP A 216 -7.53 9.84 4.00
C ASP A 216 -8.90 9.40 3.51
N TYR A 217 -9.59 8.55 4.29
CA TYR A 217 -10.94 8.10 3.99
C TYR A 217 -11.91 8.62 5.04
N ALA A 218 -12.93 9.38 4.62
CA ALA A 218 -13.92 10.00 5.51
C ALA A 218 -15.34 9.88 4.98
N SER A 219 -16.28 9.49 5.85
CA SER A 219 -17.73 9.45 5.55
C SER A 219 -18.11 8.55 4.36
N ASN A 220 -17.36 7.50 4.10
CA ASN A 220 -17.67 6.50 3.07
C ASN A 220 -18.61 5.42 3.64
N THR A 221 -19.56 4.92 2.84
CA THR A 221 -20.50 3.89 3.27
C THR A 221 -19.85 2.50 3.28
N THR A 222 -18.95 2.23 2.33
CA THR A 222 -18.09 1.04 2.35
C THR A 222 -16.75 1.33 1.69
N GLY A 223 -15.73 0.55 2.04
CA GLY A 223 -14.35 0.77 1.61
C GLY A 223 -14.01 0.14 0.26
N ILE A 224 -12.79 -0.36 0.16
CA ILE A 224 -12.19 -0.79 -1.10
C ILE A 224 -11.84 -2.28 -1.06
N THR A 225 -12.03 -2.95 -2.20
CA THR A 225 -11.55 -4.30 -2.44
C THR A 225 -10.34 -4.25 -3.38
N PHE A 226 -9.24 -4.85 -2.97
CA PHE A 226 -8.08 -5.12 -3.80
C PHE A 226 -8.10 -6.61 -4.16
N GLN A 227 -8.03 -6.90 -5.46
CA GLN A 227 -8.16 -8.28 -5.95
C GLN A 227 -7.08 -8.62 -6.97
N ASP A 228 -6.38 -9.73 -6.77
CA ASP A 228 -5.41 -10.29 -7.72
C ASP A 228 -4.33 -9.28 -8.19
N ASN A 229 -3.92 -8.36 -7.32
CA ASN A 229 -2.86 -7.40 -7.61
C ASN A 229 -1.49 -8.07 -7.43
N THR A 230 -0.56 -7.94 -8.38
CA THR A 230 0.78 -8.53 -8.26
C THR A 230 1.50 -7.94 -7.04
N THR A 231 1.59 -6.62 -6.97
CA THR A 231 2.16 -5.90 -5.83
C THR A 231 1.16 -4.87 -5.32
N LEU A 232 0.74 -5.03 -4.07
CA LEU A 232 -0.14 -4.09 -3.38
C LEU A 232 0.64 -3.36 -2.29
N LEU A 233 0.73 -2.05 -2.41
CA LEU A 233 1.41 -1.17 -1.46
C LEU A 233 0.42 -0.17 -0.87
N LEU A 234 0.22 -0.23 0.45
CA LEU A 234 -0.68 0.64 1.20
C LEU A 234 0.16 1.35 2.27
N ASP A 235 0.47 2.61 2.06
CA ASP A 235 1.34 3.39 2.93
C ASP A 235 0.60 4.58 3.52
N ASN A 236 0.56 4.67 4.85
CA ASN A 236 -0.10 5.76 5.58
C ASN A 236 -1.55 6.01 5.13
N THR A 237 -2.32 4.96 4.92
CA THR A 237 -3.76 5.05 4.67
C THR A 237 -4.50 5.26 5.99
N ALA A 238 -5.46 6.19 6.03
CA ALA A 238 -6.19 6.55 7.23
C ALA A 238 -7.70 6.39 7.06
N TRP A 239 -8.31 5.53 7.89
CA TRP A 239 -9.76 5.29 7.94
C TRP A 239 -10.35 5.92 9.19
N PHE A 240 -11.08 7.02 9.02
CA PHE A 240 -11.71 7.74 10.13
C PHE A 240 -12.99 7.07 10.62
N SER A 241 -13.37 7.36 11.87
CA SER A 241 -14.58 6.82 12.53
C SER A 241 -15.90 7.17 11.85
N THR A 242 -15.90 8.13 10.95
CA THR A 242 -17.07 8.53 10.16
C THR A 242 -17.41 7.57 9.02
N ASN A 243 -16.51 6.64 8.72
CA ASN A 243 -16.73 5.62 7.69
C ASN A 243 -17.48 4.40 8.22
N ASN A 244 -18.12 3.66 7.31
CA ASN A 244 -18.83 2.42 7.58
C ASN A 244 -18.33 1.28 6.66
N GLY A 245 -18.82 0.05 6.95
CA GLY A 245 -18.47 -1.12 6.16
C GLY A 245 -17.04 -1.61 6.37
N THR A 246 -16.51 -2.34 5.42
CA THR A 246 -15.13 -2.85 5.46
C THR A 246 -14.20 -1.88 4.77
N PHE A 247 -13.14 -1.45 5.46
CA PHE A 247 -12.16 -0.52 4.90
C PHE A 247 -11.39 -1.15 3.74
N GLU A 248 -10.53 -2.10 4.03
CA GLU A 248 -9.70 -2.77 3.02
C GLU A 248 -10.03 -4.27 3.01
N LYS A 249 -10.48 -4.76 1.86
CA LYS A 249 -10.73 -6.18 1.63
C LYS A 249 -9.76 -6.71 0.59
N LEU A 250 -9.03 -7.78 0.94
CA LEU A 250 -8.04 -8.41 0.09
C LEU A 250 -8.56 -9.75 -0.41
N VAL A 251 -8.55 -9.96 -1.74
CA VAL A 251 -9.15 -11.14 -2.39
C VAL A 251 -8.21 -11.72 -3.43
N GLY A 252 -8.09 -13.04 -3.49
CA GLY A 252 -7.37 -13.76 -4.53
C GLY A 252 -5.87 -13.88 -4.27
N THR A 253 -5.06 -13.71 -5.30
CA THR A 253 -3.61 -13.98 -5.28
C THR A 253 -2.79 -12.71 -5.40
N PHE A 254 -1.76 -12.62 -4.56
CA PHE A 254 -0.80 -11.51 -4.53
C PHE A 254 0.62 -12.06 -4.56
N SER A 255 1.55 -11.29 -5.10
CA SER A 255 2.98 -11.58 -4.95
C SER A 255 3.51 -10.94 -3.66
N LEU A 256 3.28 -9.64 -3.52
CA LEU A 256 3.66 -8.86 -2.36
C LEU A 256 2.47 -8.02 -1.89
N ILE A 257 2.24 -8.01 -0.59
CA ILE A 257 1.36 -7.06 0.08
C ILE A 257 2.19 -6.31 1.13
N GLU A 258 2.17 -4.98 1.07
CA GLU A 258 2.72 -4.14 2.13
C GLU A 258 1.66 -3.15 2.60
N LYS A 259 1.32 -3.22 3.90
CA LYS A 259 0.51 -2.22 4.60
C LYS A 259 1.35 -1.62 5.71
N LEU A 260 1.75 -0.35 5.50
CA LEU A 260 2.70 0.35 6.36
C LEU A 260 2.10 1.65 6.90
N GLY A 261 2.24 1.88 8.20
CA GLY A 261 1.80 3.13 8.82
C GLY A 261 0.29 3.37 8.79
N GLY A 262 -0.10 4.60 9.05
CA GLY A 262 -1.50 5.01 9.08
C GLY A 262 -2.30 4.43 10.24
N PHE A 263 -3.63 4.54 10.14
CA PHE A 263 -4.54 3.97 11.14
C PHE A 263 -5.87 3.56 10.53
N SER A 264 -6.56 2.67 11.23
CA SER A 264 -7.94 2.29 10.92
C SER A 264 -8.79 2.38 12.17
N GLN A 265 -9.72 3.36 12.21
CA GLN A 265 -10.69 3.53 13.28
C GLN A 265 -12.03 2.94 12.84
N SER A 266 -12.19 1.61 12.99
CA SER A 266 -13.46 0.92 12.70
C SER A 266 -14.44 1.02 13.86
N MET A 267 -15.70 1.36 13.56
CA MET A 267 -16.73 1.56 14.56
C MET A 267 -17.93 0.61 14.35
N GLY A 268 -18.53 0.14 15.42
CA GLY A 268 -19.76 -0.67 15.37
C GLY A 268 -19.58 -1.95 14.54
N SER A 269 -20.32 -2.08 13.44
CA SER A 269 -20.25 -3.23 12.52
C SER A 269 -19.17 -3.10 11.44
N ALA A 270 -18.41 -1.98 11.39
CA ALA A 270 -17.35 -1.79 10.44
C ALA A 270 -16.15 -2.71 10.71
N ALA A 271 -15.44 -3.09 9.65
CA ALA A 271 -14.22 -3.87 9.72
C ALA A 271 -13.03 -3.08 9.14
N ALA A 272 -11.87 -3.18 9.78
CA ALA A 272 -10.68 -2.44 9.35
C ALA A 272 -9.95 -3.13 8.20
N LEU A 273 -9.71 -4.43 8.30
CA LEU A 273 -9.00 -5.22 7.30
C LEU A 273 -9.65 -6.60 7.17
N ASP A 274 -9.97 -7.02 5.95
CA ASP A 274 -10.47 -8.34 5.66
C ASP A 274 -9.46 -9.10 4.78
N VAL A 275 -8.82 -10.11 5.37
CA VAL A 275 -7.84 -10.99 4.70
C VAL A 275 -8.45 -12.37 4.39
N SER A 276 -9.71 -12.61 4.72
CA SER A 276 -10.37 -13.92 4.57
C SER A 276 -10.50 -14.38 3.12
N GLY A 277 -10.48 -13.43 2.17
CA GLY A 277 -10.56 -13.70 0.75
C GLY A 277 -9.22 -13.99 0.05
N ILE A 278 -8.10 -13.91 0.77
CA ILE A 278 -6.77 -14.19 0.19
C ILE A 278 -6.62 -15.69 -0.07
N THR A 279 -6.36 -16.03 -1.33
CA THR A 279 -6.10 -17.41 -1.74
C THR A 279 -4.62 -17.76 -1.58
N SER A 280 -3.71 -16.85 -1.94
CA SER A 280 -2.27 -17.07 -1.89
C SER A 280 -1.49 -15.76 -1.85
N ILE A 281 -0.35 -15.78 -1.12
CA ILE A 281 0.72 -14.78 -1.22
C ILE A 281 1.99 -15.53 -1.61
N THR A 282 2.59 -15.19 -2.75
CA THR A 282 3.70 -16.00 -3.29
C THR A 282 5.07 -15.56 -2.77
N GLN A 283 5.22 -14.34 -2.30
CA GLN A 283 6.47 -13.83 -1.73
C GLN A 283 6.30 -13.41 -0.26
N ALA A 284 5.65 -12.29 0.01
CA ALA A 284 5.52 -11.77 1.37
C ALA A 284 4.26 -10.93 1.58
N GLY A 285 3.70 -11.00 2.79
CA GLY A 285 2.72 -10.07 3.33
C GLY A 285 3.32 -9.33 4.53
N ASN A 286 3.37 -8.00 4.49
CA ASN A 286 3.86 -7.16 5.58
C ASN A 286 2.74 -6.24 6.07
N LEU A 287 2.47 -6.25 7.37
CA LEU A 287 1.63 -5.27 8.04
C LEU A 287 2.41 -4.71 9.22
N LYS A 288 2.85 -3.45 9.11
CA LYS A 288 3.72 -2.85 10.14
C LYS A 288 3.31 -1.40 10.45
N ASN A 289 3.42 -1.04 11.72
CA ASN A 289 3.20 0.33 12.21
C ASN A 289 1.81 0.91 11.93
N THR A 290 0.82 0.09 11.52
CA THR A 290 -0.57 0.50 11.37
C THR A 290 -1.29 0.38 12.71
N ALA A 291 -2.03 1.42 13.12
CA ALA A 291 -2.83 1.40 14.33
C ALA A 291 -4.28 0.97 14.02
N PHE A 292 -4.75 -0.06 14.69
CA PHE A 292 -6.14 -0.52 14.62
C PHE A 292 -6.88 -0.13 15.90
N VAL A 293 -7.85 0.76 15.79
CA VAL A 293 -8.59 1.32 16.92
C VAL A 293 -10.09 1.31 16.67
N GLY A 294 -10.87 1.68 17.68
CA GLY A 294 -12.33 1.70 17.61
C GLY A 294 -12.97 0.43 18.15
N THR A 295 -14.30 0.37 18.07
CA THR A 295 -15.14 -0.71 18.62
C THR A 295 -15.52 -1.78 17.59
N GLY A 296 -15.24 -1.53 16.32
CA GLY A 296 -15.52 -2.46 15.23
C GLY A 296 -14.51 -3.59 15.11
N THR A 297 -14.70 -4.45 14.11
CA THR A 297 -13.81 -5.58 13.84
C THR A 297 -12.48 -5.06 13.28
N ARG A 298 -11.36 -5.45 13.89
CA ARG A 298 -10.04 -5.00 13.46
C ARG A 298 -9.52 -5.81 12.27
N VAL A 299 -9.63 -7.13 12.35
CA VAL A 299 -9.23 -8.05 11.28
C VAL A 299 -10.29 -9.13 11.10
N VAL A 300 -10.69 -9.37 9.86
CA VAL A 300 -11.54 -10.50 9.44
C VAL A 300 -10.63 -11.52 8.75
N GLY A 301 -10.74 -12.79 9.16
CA GLY A 301 -9.86 -13.87 8.68
C GLY A 301 -8.62 -14.06 9.53
N THR A 302 -7.68 -14.87 9.04
CA THR A 302 -6.41 -15.21 9.70
C THR A 302 -5.25 -14.97 8.76
N PHE A 303 -4.13 -14.51 9.32
CA PHE A 303 -2.90 -14.33 8.56
C PHE A 303 -2.24 -15.68 8.28
N SER A 304 -1.82 -15.92 7.04
CA SER A 304 -1.01 -17.07 6.69
C SER A 304 0.46 -16.90 7.13
N ASN A 305 1.25 -17.96 7.03
CA ASN A 305 2.67 -17.91 7.42
C ASN A 305 3.53 -16.95 6.57
N GLN A 306 3.06 -16.53 5.40
CA GLN A 306 3.74 -15.53 4.57
C GLN A 306 3.67 -14.11 5.16
N TRP A 307 2.78 -13.88 6.13
CA TRP A 307 2.63 -12.57 6.76
C TRP A 307 3.64 -12.33 7.89
N GLU A 308 4.14 -11.10 7.93
CA GLU A 308 4.80 -10.49 9.09
C GLU A 308 3.90 -9.37 9.60
N VAL A 309 3.25 -9.59 10.76
CA VAL A 309 2.24 -8.68 11.30
C VAL A 309 2.73 -8.05 12.60
N GLU A 310 2.81 -6.72 12.62
CA GLU A 310 3.18 -5.93 13.80
C GLU A 310 2.45 -4.58 13.77
N GLY A 311 1.27 -4.53 14.37
CA GLY A 311 0.43 -3.35 14.41
C GLY A 311 -0.19 -3.14 15.78
N ALA A 312 -0.35 -1.88 16.19
CA ALA A 312 -1.03 -1.56 17.43
C ALA A 312 -2.51 -2.00 17.38
N GLY A 313 -2.97 -2.66 18.41
CA GLY A 313 -4.36 -3.10 18.54
C GLY A 313 -4.69 -4.46 17.92
N ILE A 314 -3.75 -5.16 17.34
CA ILE A 314 -3.89 -6.52 16.82
C ILE A 314 -2.77 -7.41 17.33
N ASN A 315 -2.96 -8.74 17.25
CA ASN A 315 -1.93 -9.68 17.66
C ASN A 315 -0.77 -9.67 16.67
N THR A 316 0.44 -9.79 17.20
CA THR A 316 1.65 -9.92 16.39
C THR A 316 1.76 -11.34 15.81
N GLU A 317 1.98 -11.42 14.51
CA GLU A 317 2.14 -12.67 13.75
C GLU A 317 3.41 -12.57 12.89
N LYS A 318 4.55 -13.09 13.40
CA LYS A 318 5.82 -13.07 12.66
C LYS A 318 6.78 -14.16 13.15
N ASP A 319 7.73 -14.57 12.31
CA ASP A 319 8.73 -15.57 12.67
C ASP A 319 9.53 -15.19 13.94
N ALA A 320 9.73 -13.90 14.18
CA ALA A 320 10.41 -13.40 15.38
C ALA A 320 9.67 -13.74 16.69
N THR A 321 8.37 -14.01 16.62
CA THR A 321 7.53 -14.38 17.76
C THR A 321 7.12 -15.85 17.74
N ALA A 322 7.73 -16.67 16.85
CA ALA A 322 7.45 -18.09 16.77
C ALA A 322 7.75 -18.77 18.10
N THR A 323 6.77 -19.51 18.63
CA THR A 323 6.88 -20.26 19.86
C THR A 323 6.00 -21.50 19.80
N GLY A 324 6.42 -22.54 20.52
CA GLY A 324 5.62 -23.75 20.69
C GLY A 324 5.92 -24.39 22.03
N SER A 325 4.90 -24.88 22.69
CA SER A 325 5.03 -25.62 23.94
C SER A 325 4.22 -26.91 23.89
N LEU A 326 4.71 -27.94 24.54
CA LEU A 326 3.96 -29.15 24.80
C LEU A 326 4.27 -29.68 26.21
N TYR A 327 3.30 -30.41 26.76
CA TYR A 327 3.46 -31.11 28.03
C TYR A 327 2.81 -32.47 27.99
N LEU A 328 3.35 -33.40 28.81
CA LEU A 328 2.79 -34.74 28.95
C LEU A 328 1.45 -34.68 29.68
N SER A 329 0.42 -35.28 29.08
CA SER A 329 -0.93 -35.26 29.64
C SER A 329 -1.13 -36.24 30.81
N ALA A 330 -0.38 -37.34 30.80
CA ALA A 330 -0.32 -38.37 31.85
C ALA A 330 1.03 -39.07 31.82
N SER A 331 1.51 -39.58 32.96
CA SER A 331 2.74 -40.35 33.03
C SER A 331 2.74 -41.52 32.04
N ALA A 332 3.92 -41.82 31.48
CA ALA A 332 4.09 -42.86 30.48
C ALA A 332 5.46 -43.56 30.63
N THR A 333 5.48 -44.86 30.40
CA THR A 333 6.74 -45.64 30.37
C THR A 333 7.27 -45.66 28.94
N THR A 334 8.53 -45.26 28.78
CA THR A 334 9.28 -45.34 27.53
C THR A 334 10.03 -46.67 27.50
N ASN A 335 9.69 -47.51 26.54
CA ASN A 335 10.27 -48.84 26.40
C ASN A 335 11.63 -48.77 25.71
N ILE A 336 12.71 -49.23 26.38
CA ILE A 336 14.08 -49.22 25.90
C ILE A 336 14.54 -50.67 25.72
N LEU A 337 14.53 -51.16 24.49
CA LEU A 337 14.81 -52.55 24.15
C LEU A 337 16.31 -52.85 24.01
N THR A 338 17.16 -51.84 23.81
CA THR A 338 18.59 -52.03 23.51
C THR A 338 19.38 -50.92 24.21
N MET A 339 20.42 -51.30 24.93
CA MET A 339 21.37 -50.41 25.58
C MET A 339 22.03 -49.47 24.54
N ASN A 340 22.26 -48.22 24.90
CA ASN A 340 22.85 -47.18 24.05
C ASN A 340 22.12 -46.95 22.72
N THR A 341 20.85 -47.28 22.66
CA THR A 341 19.98 -47.01 21.52
C THR A 341 18.87 -46.01 21.91
N PRO A 342 18.93 -44.74 21.42
CA PRO A 342 17.94 -43.75 21.75
C PRO A 342 16.56 -44.11 21.19
N VAL A 343 15.53 -43.88 21.99
CA VAL A 343 14.13 -44.04 21.62
C VAL A 343 13.35 -42.76 21.91
N LYS A 344 12.35 -42.48 21.08
CA LYS A 344 11.45 -41.34 21.31
C LYS A 344 10.66 -41.59 22.58
N MET A 345 10.60 -40.61 23.48
CA MET A 345 9.82 -40.72 24.70
C MET A 345 8.33 -40.93 24.41
N ALA A 346 7.77 -41.92 25.09
CA ALA A 346 6.37 -42.28 24.98
C ALA A 346 5.46 -41.32 25.72
N GLY A 347 4.15 -41.46 25.47
CA GLY A 347 3.09 -40.74 26.14
C GLY A 347 2.36 -39.74 25.24
N THR A 348 1.13 -39.44 25.64
CA THR A 348 0.32 -38.43 24.94
C THR A 348 0.68 -37.07 25.45
N THR A 349 0.95 -36.14 24.51
CA THR A 349 1.23 -34.74 24.85
C THR A 349 0.15 -33.81 24.37
N THR A 350 -0.11 -32.78 25.16
CA THR A 350 -0.95 -31.64 24.83
C THR A 350 -0.07 -30.47 24.45
N ALA A 351 -0.35 -29.82 23.33
CA ALA A 351 0.33 -28.62 22.89
C ALA A 351 -0.36 -27.35 23.39
N ALA A 352 0.43 -26.32 23.64
CA ALA A 352 -0.02 -24.99 24.05
C ALA A 352 0.85 -23.89 23.43
N GLU A 353 0.31 -22.66 23.37
CA GLU A 353 1.04 -21.46 22.91
C GLU A 353 1.76 -21.68 21.54
N LEU A 354 1.01 -22.24 20.59
CA LEU A 354 1.53 -22.52 19.25
C LEU A 354 1.41 -21.25 18.37
N VAL A 355 2.53 -20.61 18.10
CA VAL A 355 2.68 -19.55 17.09
C VAL A 355 3.77 -19.97 16.10
N ARG A 356 3.40 -20.19 14.84
CA ARG A 356 4.28 -20.76 13.80
C ARG A 356 4.90 -22.11 14.15
N PHE A 357 4.26 -22.81 15.05
CA PHE A 357 4.52 -24.22 15.37
C PHE A 357 3.23 -25.01 15.32
N THR A 358 3.34 -26.32 15.04
CA THR A 358 2.28 -27.30 15.17
C THR A 358 2.78 -28.53 15.92
N SER A 359 1.86 -29.30 16.50
CA SER A 359 2.16 -30.57 17.17
C SER A 359 1.26 -31.68 16.58
N PRO A 360 1.60 -32.21 15.39
CA PRO A 360 0.75 -33.16 14.68
C PRO A 360 0.73 -34.56 15.31
N VAL A 361 1.75 -34.89 16.09
CA VAL A 361 1.87 -36.16 16.84
C VAL A 361 2.46 -35.86 18.21
N SER A 362 2.19 -36.74 19.19
CA SER A 362 2.70 -36.60 20.56
C SER A 362 4.22 -36.47 20.57
N ASN A 363 4.73 -35.63 21.49
CA ASN A 363 6.16 -35.35 21.69
C ASN A 363 6.82 -34.85 20.39
N ARG A 364 6.17 -33.93 19.62
CA ARG A 364 6.78 -33.31 18.45
C ARG A 364 6.26 -31.88 18.28
N LEU A 365 7.19 -30.95 18.13
CA LEU A 365 6.91 -29.59 17.68
C LEU A 365 7.50 -29.38 16.31
N VAL A 366 6.69 -29.00 15.32
CA VAL A 366 7.08 -28.72 13.92
C VAL A 366 7.06 -27.23 13.70
N TYR A 367 8.16 -26.67 13.20
CA TYR A 367 8.27 -25.27 12.87
C TYR A 367 7.63 -24.98 11.51
N ASN A 368 6.67 -24.08 11.45
CA ASN A 368 5.90 -23.70 10.27
C ASN A 368 6.11 -22.23 9.86
N GLY A 369 7.22 -21.60 10.28
CA GLY A 369 7.57 -20.25 9.84
C GLY A 369 7.99 -20.19 8.37
N THR A 370 8.45 -19.04 7.93
CA THR A 370 8.88 -18.81 6.53
C THR A 370 10.40 -18.77 6.38
N LYS A 371 11.14 -18.56 7.46
CA LYS A 371 12.61 -18.39 7.44
C LYS A 371 13.28 -19.38 8.36
N THR A 372 14.48 -19.82 7.98
CA THR A 372 15.36 -20.59 8.88
C THR A 372 15.79 -19.69 10.05
N ARG A 373 15.64 -20.20 11.29
CA ARG A 373 15.94 -19.46 12.52
C ARG A 373 16.55 -20.36 13.58
N THR A 374 17.31 -19.77 14.50
CA THR A 374 17.84 -20.44 15.68
C THR A 374 16.91 -20.19 16.86
N PHE A 375 16.45 -21.25 17.49
CA PHE A 375 15.54 -21.26 18.60
C PHE A 375 16.23 -21.73 19.86
N LEU A 376 15.85 -21.17 21.00
CA LEU A 376 16.13 -21.70 22.31
C LEU A 376 15.10 -22.78 22.64
N ILE A 377 15.57 -23.99 22.96
CA ILE A 377 14.72 -25.09 23.42
C ILE A 377 15.01 -25.33 24.90
N THR A 378 13.95 -25.32 25.68
CA THR A 378 13.97 -25.68 27.09
C THR A 378 13.05 -26.88 27.30
N ALA A 379 13.51 -27.89 28.02
CA ALA A 379 12.66 -28.98 28.44
C ALA A 379 12.94 -29.34 29.91
N ALA A 380 11.92 -29.83 30.58
CA ALA A 380 12.04 -30.36 31.94
C ALA A 380 11.32 -31.71 32.03
N LEU A 381 11.99 -32.67 32.60
CA LEU A 381 11.48 -34.02 32.79
C LEU A 381 11.47 -34.38 34.25
N SER A 382 10.51 -35.18 34.67
CA SER A 382 10.52 -35.95 35.93
C SER A 382 10.51 -37.43 35.59
N ALA A 383 11.60 -38.10 35.87
CA ALA A 383 11.78 -39.50 35.51
C ALA A 383 12.02 -40.40 36.74
N THR A 384 11.52 -41.62 36.65
CA THR A 384 11.83 -42.70 37.62
C THR A 384 12.09 -44.01 36.86
N GLY A 385 13.00 -44.86 37.41
CA GLY A 385 13.30 -46.17 36.84
C GLY A 385 12.17 -47.17 37.07
N THR A 386 12.03 -48.11 36.17
CA THR A 386 11.07 -49.22 36.34
C THR A 386 11.67 -50.38 37.16
N SER A 387 13.00 -50.50 37.15
CA SER A 387 13.75 -51.45 38.02
C SER A 387 15.19 -50.97 38.16
N GLY A 388 15.81 -51.23 39.32
CA GLY A 388 17.23 -50.91 39.56
C GLY A 388 17.60 -49.44 39.50
N THR A 389 18.89 -49.16 39.36
CA THR A 389 19.43 -47.80 39.24
C THR A 389 20.39 -47.79 38.05
N TYR A 390 20.03 -47.09 37.01
CA TYR A 390 20.79 -47.09 35.76
C TYR A 390 21.08 -45.66 35.28
N LEU A 391 22.08 -45.52 34.43
CA LEU A 391 22.52 -44.28 33.84
C LEU A 391 21.76 -44.04 32.54
N TYR A 392 20.92 -43.02 32.51
CA TYR A 392 20.17 -42.62 31.30
C TYR A 392 20.73 -41.36 30.70
N SER A 393 20.59 -41.23 29.38
CA SER A 393 20.76 -39.96 28.64
C SER A 393 19.45 -39.52 28.05
N PHE A 394 19.20 -38.21 28.12
CA PHE A 394 18.02 -37.55 27.59
C PHE A 394 18.45 -36.46 26.58
N TYR A 395 17.72 -36.32 25.48
CA TYR A 395 18.14 -35.49 24.35
C TYR A 395 16.99 -34.76 23.72
N ILE A 396 17.30 -33.65 23.01
CA ILE A 396 16.52 -33.14 21.92
C ILE A 396 16.97 -33.79 20.60
N TYR A 397 16.05 -34.24 19.81
CA TYR A 397 16.25 -34.71 18.44
C TYR A 397 15.64 -33.71 17.46
N LYS A 398 16.38 -33.42 16.38
CA LYS A 398 15.91 -32.65 15.24
C LYS A 398 15.79 -33.57 14.02
N ASN A 399 14.61 -33.72 13.44
CA ASN A 399 14.35 -34.55 12.25
C ASN A 399 14.93 -35.98 12.38
N GLY A 400 14.79 -36.61 13.55
CA GLY A 400 15.31 -37.93 13.82
C GLY A 400 16.83 -38.00 14.07
N THR A 401 17.51 -36.85 14.13
CA THR A 401 18.96 -36.75 14.41
C THR A 401 19.19 -36.12 15.77
N GLN A 402 20.09 -36.67 16.56
CA GLN A 402 20.45 -36.18 17.88
C GLN A 402 21.07 -34.79 17.81
N VAL A 403 20.59 -33.86 18.63
CA VAL A 403 21.27 -32.61 18.94
C VAL A 403 22.26 -32.81 20.06
N ALA A 404 23.54 -33.06 19.72
CA ALA A 404 24.56 -33.46 20.69
C ALA A 404 24.67 -32.50 21.90
N ALA A 405 24.50 -31.20 21.69
CA ALA A 405 24.56 -30.16 22.73
C ALA A 405 23.42 -30.27 23.76
N SER A 406 22.35 -31.01 23.47
CA SER A 406 21.20 -31.18 24.36
C SER A 406 21.32 -32.34 25.36
N ARG A 407 22.39 -33.13 25.26
CA ARG A 407 22.53 -34.35 26.06
C ARG A 407 22.61 -34.04 27.54
N GLN A 408 21.71 -34.66 28.32
CA GLN A 408 21.74 -34.69 29.77
C GLN A 408 21.87 -36.14 30.23
N LYS A 409 22.85 -36.42 31.09
CA LYS A 409 23.16 -37.74 31.60
C LYS A 409 22.96 -37.79 33.11
N THR A 410 22.12 -38.69 33.61
CA THR A 410 21.83 -38.82 35.03
C THR A 410 21.51 -40.25 35.45
N LYS A 411 21.78 -40.59 36.68
CA LYS A 411 21.27 -41.84 37.32
C LYS A 411 19.77 -41.68 37.59
N VAL A 412 18.99 -42.65 37.19
CA VAL A 412 17.55 -42.73 37.48
C VAL A 412 17.32 -43.96 38.36
N TYR A 413 16.66 -43.75 39.46
CA TYR A 413 16.40 -44.75 40.51
C TYR A 413 15.00 -45.32 40.38
N SER A 414 14.83 -46.60 40.74
CA SER A 414 13.50 -47.28 40.76
C SER A 414 12.91 -47.35 42.16
N SER A 415 13.54 -46.73 43.15
CA SER A 415 12.99 -46.72 44.52
C SER A 415 11.72 -45.91 44.61
N SER A 416 10.74 -46.38 45.40
CA SER A 416 9.50 -45.64 45.61
C SER A 416 9.80 -44.26 46.22
N GLY A 417 9.42 -43.22 45.50
CA GLY A 417 9.60 -41.83 45.90
C GLY A 417 10.82 -41.11 45.27
N ASP A 418 11.72 -41.84 44.62
CA ASP A 418 12.86 -41.23 43.94
C ASP A 418 12.50 -40.77 42.53
N VAL A 419 12.35 -39.47 42.38
CA VAL A 419 12.06 -38.82 41.10
C VAL A 419 13.25 -37.94 40.70
N GLN A 420 13.79 -38.18 39.53
CA GLN A 420 14.92 -37.40 39.00
C GLN A 420 14.39 -36.26 38.11
N ALA A 421 14.76 -35.03 38.45
CA ALA A 421 14.51 -33.86 37.60
C ALA A 421 15.62 -33.76 36.55
N VAL A 422 15.24 -33.64 35.28
CA VAL A 422 16.19 -33.54 34.15
C VAL A 422 15.87 -32.28 33.35
N PRO A 423 16.60 -31.17 33.60
CA PRO A 423 16.51 -29.99 32.78
C PRO A 423 17.33 -30.15 31.50
N ILE A 424 16.80 -29.76 30.37
CA ILE A 424 17.49 -29.71 29.07
C ILE A 424 17.38 -28.31 28.50
N VAL A 425 18.51 -27.73 28.11
CA VAL A 425 18.57 -26.42 27.45
C VAL A 425 19.54 -26.49 26.29
N CYS A 426 19.11 -26.12 25.11
CA CYS A 426 19.99 -26.03 23.95
C CYS A 426 19.45 -25.03 22.93
N THR A 427 20.28 -24.63 21.97
CA THR A 427 19.86 -23.87 20.79
C THR A 427 19.88 -24.79 19.58
N VAL A 428 18.85 -24.66 18.73
CA VAL A 428 18.70 -25.45 17.51
C VAL A 428 18.25 -24.57 16.37
N THR A 429 18.93 -24.64 15.23
CA THR A 429 18.50 -23.98 14.00
C THR A 429 17.46 -24.84 13.29
N LEU A 430 16.26 -24.28 13.07
CA LEU A 430 15.14 -24.93 12.38
C LEU A 430 14.82 -24.19 11.08
N ALA A 431 14.74 -24.94 9.98
CA ALA A 431 14.13 -24.49 8.73
C ALA A 431 12.61 -24.78 8.77
N PRO A 432 11.81 -24.11 7.92
CA PRO A 432 10.38 -24.45 7.76
C PRO A 432 10.19 -25.97 7.51
N GLY A 433 9.31 -26.59 8.30
CA GLY A 433 9.05 -28.02 8.26
C GLY A 433 9.95 -28.89 9.18
N ASP A 434 11.03 -28.34 9.72
CA ASP A 434 11.85 -29.07 10.71
C ASP A 434 11.06 -29.28 12.01
N TYR A 435 11.34 -30.39 12.68
CA TYR A 435 10.71 -30.72 13.96
C TYR A 435 11.73 -31.10 15.04
N VAL A 436 11.29 -30.96 16.29
CA VAL A 436 12.05 -31.38 17.48
C VAL A 436 11.22 -32.29 18.35
N GLU A 437 11.90 -33.22 19.00
CA GLU A 437 11.36 -34.27 19.87
C GLU A 437 12.28 -34.53 21.07
N LEU A 438 11.72 -35.07 22.17
CA LEU A 438 12.46 -35.56 23.32
C LEU A 438 12.70 -37.07 23.21
N TRP A 439 13.93 -37.50 23.44
CA TRP A 439 14.36 -38.88 23.34
C TRP A 439 15.16 -39.30 24.60
N ALA A 440 15.15 -40.58 24.90
CA ALA A 440 15.89 -41.17 26.01
C ALA A 440 16.64 -42.44 25.56
N GLU A 441 17.74 -42.75 26.24
CA GLU A 441 18.45 -44.01 26.14
C GLU A 441 18.94 -44.46 27.49
N ASP A 442 19.00 -45.78 27.74
CA ASP A 442 19.73 -46.38 28.87
C ASP A 442 21.17 -46.67 28.44
N ASN A 443 22.16 -46.21 29.21
CA ASN A 443 23.59 -46.36 28.91
C ASN A 443 24.27 -47.53 29.63
N GLU A 444 23.54 -48.24 30.49
CA GLU A 444 24.11 -49.34 31.31
C GLU A 444 23.36 -50.66 31.13
N SER A 445 22.11 -50.63 30.69
CA SER A 445 21.24 -51.80 30.52
C SER A 445 20.17 -51.52 29.48
N ALA A 446 19.25 -52.40 29.25
CA ALA A 446 18.06 -52.17 28.42
C ALA A 446 16.82 -52.13 29.32
N VAL A 447 16.75 -51.13 30.19
CA VAL A 447 15.65 -50.95 31.15
C VAL A 447 14.81 -49.75 30.80
N ASP A 448 13.50 -49.93 30.89
CA ASP A 448 12.51 -48.87 30.63
C ASP A 448 12.60 -47.74 31.64
N VAL A 449 12.22 -46.54 31.22
CA VAL A 449 12.11 -45.37 32.07
C VAL A 449 10.70 -44.82 32.08
N SER A 450 10.17 -44.59 33.28
CA SER A 450 8.87 -43.95 33.46
C SER A 450 9.04 -42.44 33.52
N ILE A 451 8.37 -41.74 32.61
CA ILE A 451 8.31 -40.28 32.58
C ILE A 451 7.02 -39.83 33.28
N LEU A 452 7.16 -39.21 34.45
CA LEU A 452 6.03 -38.76 35.27
C LEU A 452 5.50 -37.40 34.81
N ASN A 453 6.43 -36.55 34.36
CA ASN A 453 6.10 -35.26 33.77
C ASN A 453 7.14 -34.93 32.69
N MET A 454 6.70 -34.22 31.67
CA MET A 454 7.53 -33.73 30.58
C MET A 454 6.97 -32.44 30.04
N THR A 455 7.81 -31.44 29.91
CA THR A 455 7.49 -30.19 29.21
C THR A 455 8.58 -29.87 28.21
N MET A 456 8.24 -29.30 27.08
CA MET A 456 9.21 -28.78 26.10
C MET A 456 8.66 -27.47 25.54
N THR A 457 9.48 -26.45 25.54
CA THR A 457 9.15 -25.13 24.96
C THR A 457 10.24 -24.73 23.99
N VAL A 458 9.84 -24.21 22.85
CA VAL A 458 10.68 -23.67 21.78
C VAL A 458 10.33 -22.20 21.60
N LYS A 459 11.29 -21.30 21.63
CA LYS A 459 11.09 -19.86 21.48
C LYS A 459 12.30 -19.12 20.89
#